data_31ce58519d5b763f56ff5e0b80675d20
#
_entry.id   31ce58519d5b763f56ff5e0b80675d20
#
_cell.length_a   1.000
_cell.length_b   1.000
_cell.length_c   1.000
_cell.angle_alpha   90.00
_cell.angle_beta   90.00
_cell.angle_gamma   90.00
#
_symmetry.space_group_name_H-M   'P 1'
#
loop_
_entity.id
_entity.type
_entity.pdbx_description
1 polymer ?
#
loop_
_entity_poly.entity_id
_entity_poly.type
_entity_poly.pdbx_seq_one_letter_code
_entity_poly.pdbx_strand_id
1 'polypeptide(L)'
;MNTRQTDVLIVGTGASGLFAALHLPDHKNVLMITKDELENSDSFLAQGGICVLRDEGDYDSFMEDTMKAGHYENRRESVDIMIRSSREVIGALMDCGVDFATQPDGELDYTREGCHSKARILFHEDITGKEITSKLIDAVRRRPNVTILEYTTMLDIIEESNRCMGIVARSQN
;
A
#
# COMPACT_ATOMS: atom_id res chain seq x y z
N MET A 1 -12.06 20.06 -23.13
CA MET A 1 -11.96 19.23 -21.93
C MET A 1 -12.47 17.83 -22.26
N ASN A 2 -11.69 16.80 -21.98
CA ASN A 2 -12.15 15.41 -22.13
C ASN A 2 -12.70 14.94 -20.79
N THR A 3 -13.89 14.36 -20.80
CA THR A 3 -14.49 13.78 -19.60
C THR A 3 -14.40 12.25 -19.66
N ARG A 4 -13.99 11.62 -18.57
CA ARG A 4 -14.04 10.18 -18.37
C ARG A 4 -14.95 9.85 -17.21
N GLN A 5 -15.64 8.71 -17.28
CA GLN A 5 -16.46 8.20 -16.19
C GLN A 5 -15.88 6.87 -15.72
N THR A 6 -15.89 6.65 -14.42
CA THR A 6 -15.45 5.42 -13.78
C THR A 6 -16.25 5.18 -12.50
N ASP A 7 -16.31 3.95 -12.03
CA ASP A 7 -16.97 3.65 -10.74
C ASP A 7 -16.10 4.06 -9.56
N VAL A 8 -14.78 3.87 -9.70
CA VAL A 8 -13.80 4.19 -8.66
C VAL A 8 -12.61 4.93 -9.27
N LEU A 9 -12.23 6.02 -8.65
CA LEU A 9 -11.03 6.78 -9.00
C LEU A 9 -10.00 6.65 -7.86
N ILE A 10 -8.78 6.22 -8.20
CA ILE A 10 -7.65 6.14 -7.28
C ILE A 10 -6.59 7.15 -7.72
N VAL A 11 -6.20 8.03 -6.81
CA VAL A 11 -5.16 9.03 -7.05
C VAL A 11 -3.89 8.60 -6.32
N GLY A 12 -2.89 8.21 -7.11
CA GLY A 12 -1.60 7.71 -6.64
C GLY A 12 -1.44 6.21 -6.81
N THR A 13 -0.23 5.81 -7.18
CA THR A 13 0.18 4.43 -7.47
C THR A 13 1.23 3.90 -6.49
N GLY A 14 1.25 4.44 -5.28
CA GLY A 14 1.98 3.83 -4.17
C GLY A 14 1.30 2.54 -3.70
N ALA A 15 1.95 1.81 -2.78
CA ALA A 15 1.48 0.50 -2.31
C ALA A 15 0.00 0.50 -1.89
N SER A 16 -0.48 1.52 -1.19
CA SER A 16 -1.88 1.60 -0.74
C SER A 16 -2.88 1.74 -1.89
N GLY A 17 -2.57 2.56 -2.91
CA GLY A 17 -3.43 2.74 -4.08
C GLY A 17 -3.51 1.47 -4.92
N LEU A 18 -2.37 0.81 -5.15
CA LEU A 18 -2.28 -0.45 -5.88
C LEU A 18 -3.01 -1.57 -5.13
N PHE A 19 -2.78 -1.69 -3.83
CA PHE A 19 -3.45 -2.69 -2.99
C PHE A 19 -4.96 -2.47 -2.96
N ALA A 20 -5.44 -1.23 -2.84
CA ALA A 20 -6.85 -0.90 -2.92
C ALA A 20 -7.46 -1.33 -4.26
N ALA A 21 -6.79 -1.07 -5.39
CA ALA A 21 -7.26 -1.45 -6.72
C ALA A 21 -7.45 -2.97 -6.84
N LEU A 22 -6.56 -3.77 -6.25
CA LEU A 22 -6.63 -5.24 -6.28
C LEU A 22 -7.80 -5.81 -5.47
N HIS A 23 -8.27 -5.08 -4.45
CA HIS A 23 -9.37 -5.51 -3.58
C HIS A 23 -10.75 -5.00 -4.03
N LEU A 24 -10.80 -4.26 -5.15
CA LEU A 24 -12.08 -3.86 -5.74
C LEU A 24 -12.69 -5.00 -6.58
N PRO A 25 -14.03 -5.15 -6.58
CA PRO A 25 -14.70 -6.15 -7.39
C PRO A 25 -14.43 -5.98 -8.90
N ASP A 26 -14.31 -7.10 -9.62
CA ASP A 26 -14.00 -7.12 -11.06
C ASP A 26 -15.02 -6.39 -11.94
N HIS A 27 -16.27 -6.27 -11.49
CA HIS A 27 -17.32 -5.58 -12.21
C HIS A 27 -17.24 -4.04 -12.08
N LYS A 28 -16.31 -3.50 -11.26
CA LYS A 28 -16.10 -2.06 -11.10
C LYS A 28 -15.02 -1.58 -12.06
N ASN A 29 -15.33 -0.56 -12.85
CA ASN A 29 -14.33 0.13 -13.64
C ASN A 29 -13.50 1.03 -12.73
N VAL A 30 -12.21 0.79 -12.68
CA VAL A 30 -11.27 1.53 -11.83
C VAL A 30 -10.36 2.38 -12.71
N LEU A 31 -10.28 3.65 -12.41
CA LEU A 31 -9.30 4.56 -13.02
C LEU A 31 -8.26 4.94 -11.97
N MET A 32 -7.01 4.62 -12.24
CA MET A 32 -5.88 5.08 -11.43
C MET A 32 -5.14 6.19 -12.17
N ILE A 33 -4.73 7.21 -11.46
CA ILE A 33 -3.87 8.26 -12.01
C ILE A 33 -2.62 8.43 -11.17
N THR A 34 -1.51 8.73 -11.81
CA THR A 34 -0.26 9.09 -11.14
C THR A 34 0.42 10.27 -11.83
N LYS A 35 1.03 11.15 -11.03
CA LYS A 35 1.72 12.34 -11.54
C LYS A 35 2.97 12.04 -12.37
N ASP A 36 3.52 10.83 -12.22
CA ASP A 36 4.76 10.38 -12.85
C ASP A 36 4.61 8.93 -13.34
N GLU A 37 5.70 8.23 -13.62
CA GLU A 37 5.72 6.80 -13.89
C GLU A 37 5.22 5.99 -12.68
N LEU A 38 4.71 4.80 -12.93
CA LEU A 38 4.19 3.89 -11.90
C LEU A 38 5.22 3.57 -10.83
N GLU A 39 6.45 3.33 -11.24
CA GLU A 39 7.58 2.97 -10.40
C GLU A 39 8.13 4.18 -9.61
N ASN A 40 7.74 5.40 -9.95
CA ASN A 40 8.26 6.60 -9.30
C ASN A 40 7.38 7.02 -8.12
N SER A 41 7.33 6.18 -7.09
CA SER A 41 6.57 6.44 -5.86
C SER A 41 7.46 6.27 -4.62
N ASP A 42 7.11 6.95 -3.54
CA ASP A 42 7.82 6.81 -2.26
C ASP A 42 7.79 5.35 -1.77
N SER A 43 6.71 4.62 -2.04
CA SER A 43 6.60 3.20 -1.72
C SER A 43 7.63 2.36 -2.47
N PHE A 44 7.92 2.68 -3.73
CA PHE A 44 8.92 1.98 -4.53
C PHE A 44 10.34 2.26 -4.03
N LEU A 45 10.59 3.47 -3.53
CA LEU A 45 11.91 3.90 -3.04
C LEU A 45 12.17 3.50 -1.59
N ALA A 46 11.17 2.97 -0.87
CA ALA A 46 11.31 2.56 0.52
C ALA A 46 12.28 1.38 0.66
N GLN A 47 13.30 1.52 1.50
CA GLN A 47 14.35 0.53 1.72
C GLN A 47 14.06 -0.39 2.90
N GLY A 48 13.44 0.14 3.97
CA GLY A 48 13.09 -0.62 5.16
C GLY A 48 12.12 -1.76 4.87
N GLY A 49 11.69 -2.45 5.92
CA GLY A 49 10.77 -3.56 5.80
C GLY A 49 9.32 -3.20 6.13
N ILE A 50 8.49 -4.21 6.24
CA ILE A 50 7.09 -4.10 6.64
C ILE A 50 6.83 -4.87 7.94
N CYS A 51 6.19 -4.21 8.91
CA CYS A 51 5.89 -4.80 10.20
C CYS A 51 4.71 -5.77 10.12
N VAL A 52 4.79 -6.87 10.88
CA VAL A 52 3.70 -7.84 10.99
C VAL A 52 3.55 -8.34 12.42
N LEU A 53 2.30 -8.58 12.84
CA LEU A 53 2.00 -9.22 14.12
C LEU A 53 2.43 -10.69 14.07
N ARG A 54 3.48 -11.07 14.80
CA ARG A 54 4.02 -12.43 14.78
C ARG A 54 3.12 -13.46 15.46
N ASP A 55 2.66 -13.11 16.66
CA ASP A 55 1.75 -13.92 17.49
C ASP A 55 0.93 -13.01 18.39
N GLU A 56 -0.09 -13.54 19.05
CA GLU A 56 -0.94 -12.75 19.96
C GLU A 56 -0.18 -12.14 21.15
N GLY A 57 0.91 -12.78 21.59
CA GLY A 57 1.77 -12.27 22.65
C GLY A 57 2.64 -11.08 22.22
N ASP A 58 2.67 -10.75 20.93
CA ASP A 58 3.39 -9.58 20.42
C ASP A 58 2.50 -8.33 20.30
N TYR A 59 1.17 -8.48 20.39
CA TYR A 59 0.23 -7.39 20.16
C TYR A 59 0.50 -6.16 21.06
N ASP A 60 0.61 -6.36 22.36
CA ASP A 60 0.76 -5.24 23.31
C ASP A 60 2.08 -4.48 23.08
N SER A 61 3.17 -5.22 22.81
CA SER A 61 4.45 -4.60 22.52
C SER A 61 4.47 -3.88 21.17
N PHE A 62 3.77 -4.41 20.15
CA PHE A 62 3.65 -3.75 18.86
C PHE A 62 2.81 -2.47 18.95
N MET A 63 1.69 -2.52 19.70
CA MET A 63 0.87 -1.35 19.98
C MET A 63 1.68 -0.26 20.69
N GLU A 64 2.40 -0.60 21.75
CA GLU A 64 3.19 0.36 22.53
C GLU A 64 4.34 0.97 21.69
N ASP A 65 5.08 0.14 20.95
CA ASP A 65 6.14 0.61 20.06
C ASP A 65 5.61 1.62 19.04
N THR A 66 4.45 1.32 18.43
CA THR A 66 3.83 2.18 17.42
C THR A 66 3.30 3.49 18.03
N MET A 67 2.62 3.41 19.17
CA MET A 67 2.12 4.60 19.88
C MET A 67 3.27 5.51 20.31
N LYS A 68 4.35 4.92 20.83
CA LYS A 68 5.55 5.66 21.24
C LYS A 68 6.25 6.33 20.06
N ALA A 69 6.39 5.62 18.93
CA ALA A 69 7.00 6.17 17.71
C ALA A 69 6.22 7.38 17.18
N GLY A 70 4.90 7.37 17.31
CA GLY A 70 4.03 8.48 16.95
C GLY A 70 3.81 9.50 18.08
N HIS A 71 4.66 9.49 19.13
CA HIS A 71 4.55 10.40 20.28
C HIS A 71 3.17 10.37 20.97
N TYR A 72 2.45 9.23 20.87
CA TYR A 72 1.08 9.02 21.38
C TYR A 72 0.01 9.92 20.75
N GLU A 73 0.30 10.53 19.59
CA GLU A 73 -0.67 11.28 18.80
C GLU A 73 -1.46 10.41 17.83
N ASN A 74 -1.09 9.15 17.68
CA ASN A 74 -1.78 8.17 16.85
C ASN A 74 -3.21 7.92 17.34
N ARG A 75 -4.13 7.70 16.42
CA ARG A 75 -5.44 7.13 16.76
C ARG A 75 -5.28 5.66 17.09
N ARG A 76 -5.52 5.29 18.35
CA ARG A 76 -5.36 3.92 18.84
C ARG A 76 -6.15 2.89 18.02
N GLU A 77 -7.38 3.24 17.62
CA GLU A 77 -8.23 2.37 16.80
C GLU A 77 -7.60 2.10 15.41
N SER A 78 -6.98 3.09 14.80
CA SER A 78 -6.29 2.92 13.52
C SER A 78 -5.05 2.04 13.65
N VAL A 79 -4.31 2.18 14.75
CA VAL A 79 -3.16 1.31 15.06
C VAL A 79 -3.61 -0.12 15.32
N ASP A 80 -4.72 -0.33 16.05
CA ASP A 80 -5.30 -1.66 16.31
C ASP A 80 -5.66 -2.37 14.99
N ILE A 81 -6.36 -1.66 14.08
CA ILE A 81 -6.70 -2.20 12.75
C ILE A 81 -5.44 -2.58 11.98
N MET A 82 -4.43 -1.70 11.93
CA MET A 82 -3.16 -1.94 11.24
C MET A 82 -2.47 -3.20 11.78
N ILE A 83 -2.35 -3.34 13.10
CA ILE A 83 -1.68 -4.48 13.73
C ILE A 83 -2.42 -5.78 13.44
N ARG A 84 -3.74 -5.80 13.68
CA ARG A 84 -4.55 -7.02 13.52
C ARG A 84 -4.66 -7.50 12.08
N SER A 85 -4.76 -6.58 11.12
CA SER A 85 -4.83 -6.92 9.70
C SER A 85 -3.49 -7.29 9.09
N SER A 86 -2.38 -7.03 9.78
CA SER A 86 -1.04 -7.15 9.19
C SER A 86 -0.72 -8.53 8.62
N ARG A 87 -1.16 -9.61 9.29
CA ARG A 87 -0.95 -10.99 8.79
C ARG A 87 -1.69 -11.27 7.49
N GLU A 88 -2.95 -10.84 7.42
CA GLU A 88 -3.78 -10.99 6.21
C GLU A 88 -3.16 -10.20 5.05
N VAL A 89 -2.71 -8.97 5.32
CA VAL A 89 -2.03 -8.13 4.33
C VAL A 89 -0.74 -8.79 3.83
N ILE A 90 0.10 -9.34 4.73
CA ILE A 90 1.32 -10.04 4.32
C ILE A 90 0.98 -11.26 3.46
N GLY A 91 -0.01 -12.06 3.85
CA GLY A 91 -0.49 -13.18 3.03
C GLY A 91 -0.91 -12.73 1.62
N ALA A 92 -1.71 -11.67 1.51
CA ALA A 92 -2.13 -11.11 0.23
C ALA A 92 -0.96 -10.58 -0.62
N LEU A 93 0.06 -9.99 0.00
CA LEU A 93 1.28 -9.57 -0.71
C LEU A 93 2.06 -10.79 -1.26
N MET A 94 2.20 -11.85 -0.47
CA MET A 94 2.84 -13.10 -0.92
C MET A 94 2.05 -13.75 -2.06
N ASP A 95 0.71 -13.73 -2.01
CA ASP A 95 -0.16 -14.21 -3.08
C ASP A 95 0.02 -13.39 -4.39
N CYS A 96 0.38 -12.11 -4.28
CA CYS A 96 0.79 -11.28 -5.41
C CYS A 96 2.20 -11.61 -5.92
N GLY A 97 2.95 -12.47 -5.23
CA GLY A 97 4.30 -12.89 -5.60
C GLY A 97 5.40 -12.06 -4.93
N VAL A 98 5.11 -11.32 -3.87
CA VAL A 98 6.14 -10.64 -3.06
C VAL A 98 7.01 -11.69 -2.39
N ASP A 99 8.32 -11.58 -2.55
CA ASP A 99 9.32 -12.47 -2.00
C ASP A 99 9.99 -11.81 -0.79
N PHE A 100 9.66 -12.30 0.40
CA PHE A 100 10.33 -11.88 1.62
C PHE A 100 11.49 -12.80 1.96
N ALA A 101 12.51 -12.27 2.62
CA ALA A 101 13.65 -13.05 3.09
C ALA A 101 13.19 -14.23 3.95
N THR A 102 13.84 -15.37 3.75
CA THR A 102 13.57 -16.62 4.47
C THR A 102 14.84 -17.16 5.12
N GLN A 103 14.67 -17.87 6.22
CA GLN A 103 15.73 -18.63 6.88
C GLN A 103 16.05 -19.93 6.09
N PRO A 104 17.16 -20.61 6.38
CA PRO A 104 17.53 -21.84 5.70
C PRO A 104 16.52 -23.00 5.79
N ASP A 105 15.61 -22.94 6.78
CA ASP A 105 14.51 -23.90 6.97
C ASP A 105 13.24 -23.54 6.18
N GLY A 106 13.26 -22.39 5.47
CA GLY A 106 12.13 -21.88 4.67
C GLY A 106 11.14 -21.01 5.43
N GLU A 107 11.32 -20.82 6.74
CA GLU A 107 10.49 -19.88 7.50
C GLU A 107 10.85 -18.42 7.19
N LEU A 108 9.88 -17.50 7.31
CA LEU A 108 10.11 -16.08 7.11
C LEU A 108 11.18 -15.55 8.08
N ASP A 109 12.11 -14.78 7.56
CA ASP A 109 13.12 -14.11 8.38
C ASP A 109 12.62 -12.74 8.83
N TYR A 110 12.90 -12.41 10.11
CA TYR A 110 12.43 -11.18 10.74
C TYR A 110 13.58 -10.38 11.29
N THR A 111 13.64 -9.12 10.95
CA THR A 111 14.58 -8.17 11.53
C THR A 111 13.91 -7.21 12.51
N ARG A 112 14.74 -6.49 13.24
CA ARG A 112 14.33 -5.44 14.15
C ARG A 112 14.94 -4.12 13.71
N GLU A 113 14.09 -3.15 13.39
CA GLU A 113 14.52 -1.82 12.98
C GLU A 113 13.74 -0.73 13.71
N GLY A 114 14.28 0.49 13.67
CA GLY A 114 13.66 1.68 14.22
C GLY A 114 13.27 1.54 15.69
N CYS A 115 12.05 1.92 16.04
CA CYS A 115 11.54 1.93 17.41
C CYS A 115 10.95 0.60 17.86
N HIS A 116 11.08 -0.48 17.09
CA HIS A 116 10.52 -1.79 17.44
C HIS A 116 11.32 -2.48 18.54
N SER A 117 10.64 -2.96 19.58
CA SER A 117 11.23 -3.71 20.69
C SER A 117 11.51 -5.17 20.36
N LYS A 118 10.80 -5.73 19.35
CA LYS A 118 10.95 -7.12 18.88
C LYS A 118 11.23 -7.18 17.39
N ALA A 119 11.82 -8.30 16.92
CA ALA A 119 11.97 -8.61 15.51
C ALA A 119 10.61 -9.00 14.92
N ARG A 120 9.98 -8.09 14.17
CA ARG A 120 8.68 -8.27 13.52
C ARG A 120 8.61 -7.65 12.13
N ILE A 121 9.75 -7.32 11.55
CA ILE A 121 9.85 -6.65 10.26
C ILE A 121 10.28 -7.66 9.22
N LEU A 122 9.43 -7.86 8.22
CA LEU A 122 9.76 -8.61 7.01
C LEU A 122 10.46 -7.70 6.01
N PHE A 123 11.39 -8.23 5.26
CA PHE A 123 12.22 -7.47 4.34
C PHE A 123 12.59 -8.29 3.10
N HIS A 124 13.01 -7.60 2.05
CA HIS A 124 13.62 -8.20 0.87
C HIS A 124 14.90 -7.42 0.57
N GLU A 125 16.06 -7.98 0.94
CA GLU A 125 17.33 -7.26 0.86
C GLU A 125 17.24 -5.83 1.43
N ASP A 126 17.72 -4.81 0.70
CA ASP A 126 17.57 -3.37 1.02
C ASP A 126 16.62 -2.66 0.03
N ILE A 127 15.66 -3.42 -0.54
CA ILE A 127 14.76 -2.96 -1.59
C ILE A 127 13.31 -3.41 -1.37
N THR A 128 12.89 -3.59 -0.13
CA THR A 128 11.56 -4.13 0.22
C THR A 128 10.41 -3.36 -0.44
N GLY A 129 10.48 -2.04 -0.44
CA GLY A 129 9.47 -1.21 -1.09
C GLY A 129 9.38 -1.44 -2.60
N LYS A 130 10.53 -1.57 -3.27
CA LYS A 130 10.60 -1.91 -4.71
C LYS A 130 9.99 -3.27 -4.97
N GLU A 131 10.35 -4.29 -4.17
CA GLU A 131 9.82 -5.64 -4.32
C GLU A 131 8.29 -5.65 -4.20
N ILE A 132 7.74 -5.11 -3.11
CA ILE A 132 6.29 -5.02 -2.89
C ILE A 132 5.60 -4.26 -4.03
N THR A 133 6.09 -3.05 -4.35
CA THR A 133 5.43 -2.18 -5.30
C THR A 133 5.46 -2.75 -6.72
N SER A 134 6.58 -3.36 -7.15
CA SER A 134 6.70 -4.00 -8.47
C SER A 134 5.69 -5.14 -8.64
N LYS A 135 5.56 -6.02 -7.63
CA LYS A 135 4.60 -7.14 -7.68
C LYS A 135 3.15 -6.65 -7.69
N LEU A 136 2.85 -5.61 -6.91
CA LEU A 136 1.52 -4.99 -6.93
C LEU A 136 1.22 -4.33 -8.29
N ILE A 137 2.18 -3.64 -8.91
CA ILE A 137 2.04 -3.06 -10.26
C ILE A 137 1.73 -4.16 -11.27
N ASP A 138 2.50 -5.25 -11.25
CA ASP A 138 2.29 -6.38 -12.15
C ASP A 138 0.92 -7.03 -11.95
N ALA A 139 0.47 -7.16 -10.70
CA ALA A 139 -0.85 -7.68 -10.38
C ALA A 139 -1.97 -6.76 -10.91
N VAL A 140 -1.85 -5.45 -10.70
CA VAL A 140 -2.83 -4.46 -11.16
C VAL A 140 -2.87 -4.41 -12.70
N ARG A 141 -1.72 -4.46 -13.37
CA ARG A 141 -1.65 -4.48 -14.85
C ARG A 141 -2.38 -5.68 -15.48
N ARG A 142 -2.51 -6.78 -14.73
CA ARG A 142 -3.28 -7.95 -15.19
C ARG A 142 -4.80 -7.82 -15.01
N ARG A 143 -5.28 -6.78 -14.32
CA ARG A 143 -6.70 -6.55 -14.07
C ARG A 143 -7.36 -5.82 -15.25
N PRO A 144 -8.26 -6.46 -16.02
CA PRO A 144 -8.86 -5.85 -17.23
C PRO A 144 -9.80 -4.68 -16.91
N ASN A 145 -10.28 -4.59 -15.68
CA ASN A 145 -11.17 -3.52 -15.21
C ASN A 145 -10.41 -2.31 -14.65
N VAL A 146 -9.08 -2.32 -14.65
CA VAL A 146 -8.25 -1.21 -14.15
C VAL A 146 -7.57 -0.50 -15.32
N THR A 147 -7.78 0.80 -15.42
CA THR A 147 -7.08 1.68 -16.36
C THR A 147 -6.14 2.59 -15.58
N ILE A 148 -4.89 2.69 -16.02
CA ILE A 148 -3.88 3.53 -15.38
C ILE A 148 -3.49 4.66 -16.33
N LEU A 149 -3.44 5.88 -15.82
CA LEU A 149 -2.95 7.06 -16.53
C LEU A 149 -1.75 7.62 -15.79
N GLU A 150 -0.58 7.40 -16.37
CA GLU A 150 0.67 8.02 -15.94
C GLU A 150 0.74 9.50 -16.35
N TYR A 151 1.64 10.26 -15.78
CA TYR A 151 1.85 11.69 -16.06
C TYR A 151 0.57 12.51 -15.97
N THR A 152 -0.32 12.11 -15.07
CA THR A 152 -1.63 12.73 -14.86
C THR A 152 -1.77 13.21 -13.43
N THR A 153 -1.77 14.52 -13.26
CA THR A 153 -1.79 15.18 -11.94
C THR A 153 -3.20 15.63 -11.61
N MET A 154 -3.70 15.24 -10.43
CA MET A 154 -4.93 15.80 -9.86
C MET A 154 -4.69 17.28 -9.51
N LEU A 155 -5.58 18.14 -9.97
CA LEU A 155 -5.54 19.58 -9.70
C LEU A 155 -6.56 20.01 -8.66
N ASP A 156 -7.75 19.40 -8.69
CA ASP A 156 -8.85 19.78 -7.81
C ASP A 156 -9.85 18.63 -7.64
N ILE A 157 -10.68 18.72 -6.61
CA ILE A 157 -11.80 17.80 -6.35
C ILE A 157 -13.10 18.49 -6.74
N ILE A 158 -13.92 17.82 -7.53
CA ILE A 158 -15.26 18.28 -7.87
C ILE A 158 -16.19 17.83 -6.74
N GLU A 159 -16.71 18.79 -6.00
CA GLU A 159 -17.63 18.54 -4.88
C GLU A 159 -19.02 19.11 -5.20
N GLU A 160 -20.04 18.34 -4.86
CA GLU A 160 -21.43 18.78 -4.88
C GLU A 160 -22.15 18.26 -3.63
N SER A 161 -22.72 19.15 -2.83
CA SER A 161 -23.50 18.81 -1.63
C SER A 161 -22.72 17.90 -0.65
N ASN A 162 -21.47 18.23 -0.38
CA ASN A 162 -20.53 17.48 0.49
C ASN A 162 -20.24 16.04 0.00
N ARG A 163 -20.31 15.84 -1.33
CA ARG A 163 -19.98 14.57 -1.99
C ARG A 163 -18.92 14.80 -3.05
N CYS A 164 -17.91 13.93 -3.07
CA CYS A 164 -16.93 13.90 -4.16
C CYS A 164 -17.61 13.34 -5.42
N MET A 165 -17.72 14.17 -6.46
CA MET A 165 -18.28 13.81 -7.76
C MET A 165 -17.20 13.44 -8.79
N GLY A 166 -15.94 13.71 -8.47
CA GLY A 166 -14.82 13.46 -9.33
C GLY A 166 -13.66 14.41 -9.08
N ILE A 167 -12.78 14.51 -10.05
CA ILE A 167 -11.61 15.40 -9.97
C ILE A 167 -11.43 16.18 -11.28
N VAL A 168 -10.70 17.27 -11.19
CA VAL A 168 -10.04 17.92 -12.33
C VAL A 168 -8.60 17.44 -12.36
N ALA A 169 -8.17 16.92 -13.50
CA ALA A 169 -6.80 16.45 -13.68
C ALA A 169 -6.17 17.04 -14.95
N ARG A 170 -4.86 17.16 -14.96
CA ARG A 170 -4.06 17.56 -16.11
C ARG A 170 -3.16 16.40 -16.52
N SER A 171 -3.33 15.90 -17.73
CA SER A 171 -2.38 14.99 -18.38
C SER A 171 -1.28 15.81 -19.08
N GLN A 172 -0.08 15.28 -19.08
CA GLN A 172 1.05 15.83 -19.83
C GLN A 172 1.16 15.23 -21.25
N ASN A 173 0.29 14.23 -21.54
CA ASN A 173 0.20 13.56 -22.86
C ASN A 173 -0.99 14.08 -23.66
#